data_ce13589175e5c0fd6c50345ffbcc6217
#
_entry.id   ce13589175e5c0fd6c50345ffbcc6217
#
_cell.length_a   1.000
_cell.length_b   1.000
_cell.length_c   1.000
_cell.angle_alpha   90.00
_cell.angle_beta   90.00
_cell.angle_gamma   90.00
#
_symmetry.space_group_name_H-M   'P 1'
#
loop_
_entity.id
_entity.type
_entity.pdbx_description
1 polymer ?
#
loop_
_entity_poly.entity_id
_entity_poly.type
_entity_poly.pdbx_seq_one_letter_code
_entity_poly.pdbx_strand_id
1 'polypeptide(L)'
;MPQLLRTDVFDGWLRNLRDLRGRARIDMRIRRLANGNPGDVRPVGKGVSELRIDVGPGYRVYYAASGDELILLLAGGDKSTQAHDIETALALWKDWKAARE
;
A
#
# COMPACT_ATOMS: atom_id res chain seq x y z
N MET A 1 -11.66 10.03 10.40
CA MET A 1 -11.21 8.98 9.49
C MET A 1 -10.42 9.57 8.34
N PRO A 2 -9.22 9.07 8.03
CA PRO A 2 -8.46 9.64 6.93
C PRO A 2 -9.11 9.35 5.58
N GLN A 3 -8.85 10.22 4.63
CA GLN A 3 -9.21 10.00 3.24
C GLN A 3 -8.28 8.93 2.68
N LEU A 4 -8.83 7.95 1.99
CA LEU A 4 -8.07 6.85 1.39
C LEU A 4 -8.02 7.06 -0.12
N LEU A 5 -6.83 7.33 -0.64
CA LEU A 5 -6.59 7.48 -2.08
C LEU A 5 -5.75 6.34 -2.61
N ARG A 6 -5.79 6.12 -3.90
CA ARG A 6 -5.03 5.06 -4.58
C ARG A 6 -4.43 5.57 -5.88
N THR A 7 -3.24 5.10 -6.17
CA THR A 7 -2.64 5.34 -7.48
C THR A 7 -3.21 4.37 -8.51
N ASP A 8 -3.05 4.70 -9.78
CA ASP A 8 -3.42 3.79 -10.87
C ASP A 8 -2.60 2.49 -10.82
N VAL A 9 -1.36 2.59 -10.35
CA VAL A 9 -0.48 1.42 -10.19
C VAL A 9 -1.07 0.45 -9.18
N PHE A 10 -1.47 0.95 -8.01
CA PHE A 10 -2.10 0.11 -6.99
C PHE A 10 -3.41 -0.49 -7.50
N ASP A 11 -4.28 0.33 -8.08
CA ASP A 11 -5.57 -0.13 -8.59
C ASP A 11 -5.41 -1.20 -9.66
N GLY A 12 -4.45 -1.03 -10.57
CA GLY A 12 -4.18 -2.01 -11.61
C GLY A 12 -3.72 -3.34 -11.04
N TRP A 13 -2.83 -3.29 -10.06
CA TRP A 13 -2.34 -4.50 -9.40
C TRP A 13 -3.50 -5.26 -8.72
N LEU A 14 -4.28 -4.55 -7.92
CA LEU A 14 -5.39 -5.19 -7.18
C LEU A 14 -6.45 -5.76 -8.11
N ARG A 15 -6.79 -5.00 -9.15
CA ARG A 15 -7.80 -5.41 -10.13
C ARG A 15 -7.40 -6.68 -10.87
N ASN A 16 -6.10 -6.84 -11.15
CA ASN A 16 -5.58 -8.00 -11.88
C ASN A 16 -5.28 -9.20 -10.99
N LEU A 17 -5.42 -9.05 -9.68
CA LEU A 17 -5.13 -10.13 -8.75
C LEU A 17 -6.26 -11.16 -8.78
N ARG A 18 -5.93 -12.40 -9.16
CA ARG A 18 -6.93 -13.47 -9.33
C ARG A 18 -7.27 -14.22 -8.05
N ASP A 19 -6.44 -14.08 -7.04
CA ASP A 19 -6.61 -14.74 -5.74
C ASP A 19 -7.70 -14.03 -4.94
N LEU A 20 -8.92 -14.56 -4.96
CA LEU A 20 -10.07 -13.93 -4.28
C LEU A 20 -9.90 -13.88 -2.76
N ARG A 21 -9.31 -14.91 -2.17
CA ARG A 21 -9.05 -14.94 -0.73
C ARG A 21 -8.01 -13.91 -0.35
N GLY A 22 -6.96 -13.81 -1.17
CA GLY A 22 -5.92 -12.80 -0.99
C GLY A 22 -6.49 -11.40 -1.08
N ARG A 23 -7.33 -11.13 -2.08
CA ARG A 23 -7.98 -9.82 -2.25
C ARG A 23 -8.84 -9.45 -1.04
N ALA A 24 -9.61 -10.40 -0.53
CA ALA A 24 -10.44 -10.16 0.65
C ALA A 24 -9.60 -9.81 1.86
N ARG A 25 -8.48 -10.50 2.06
CA ARG A 25 -7.57 -10.22 3.16
C ARG A 25 -6.89 -8.86 3.00
N ILE A 26 -6.49 -8.52 1.78
CA ILE A 26 -5.91 -7.20 1.48
C ILE A 26 -6.91 -6.11 1.81
N ASP A 27 -8.15 -6.23 1.34
CA ASP A 27 -9.21 -5.25 1.63
C ASP A 27 -9.44 -5.07 3.12
N MET A 28 -9.50 -6.17 3.86
CA MET A 28 -9.70 -6.13 5.31
C MET A 28 -8.55 -5.38 5.99
N ARG A 29 -7.30 -5.64 5.58
CA ARG A 29 -6.14 -4.99 6.17
C ARG A 29 -6.11 -3.49 5.85
N ILE A 30 -6.51 -3.11 4.65
CA ILE A 30 -6.60 -1.70 4.27
C ILE A 30 -7.65 -0.98 5.11
N ARG A 31 -8.81 -1.60 5.35
CA ARG A 31 -9.83 -1.01 6.22
C ARG A 31 -9.33 -0.82 7.65
N ARG A 32 -8.61 -1.81 8.17
CA ARG A 32 -8.03 -1.70 9.51
C ARG A 32 -6.99 -0.59 9.57
N LEU A 33 -6.18 -0.46 8.53
CA LEU A 33 -5.22 0.62 8.41
C LEU A 33 -5.94 1.99 8.47
N ALA A 34 -7.01 2.15 7.70
CA ALA A 34 -7.79 3.38 7.67
C ALA A 34 -8.42 3.70 9.04
N ASN A 35 -8.69 2.68 9.84
CA ASN A 35 -9.27 2.84 11.18
C ASN A 35 -8.22 3.02 12.27
N GLY A 36 -6.95 3.17 11.90
CA GLY A 36 -5.88 3.40 12.87
C GLY A 36 -5.27 2.16 13.47
N ASN A 37 -5.57 0.98 12.93
CA ASN A 37 -5.04 -0.30 13.42
C ASN A 37 -4.35 -1.05 12.28
N PRO A 38 -3.15 -0.64 11.89
CA PRO A 38 -2.48 -1.22 10.73
C PRO A 38 -2.04 -2.67 10.87
N GLY A 39 -1.79 -3.14 12.10
CA GLY A 39 -1.28 -4.50 12.28
C GLY A 39 0.18 -4.61 11.88
N ASP A 40 0.53 -5.66 11.14
CA ASP A 40 1.92 -5.92 10.71
C ASP A 40 2.34 -4.94 9.63
N VAL A 41 3.12 -3.94 10.02
CA VAL A 41 3.57 -2.87 9.13
C VAL A 41 5.04 -2.55 9.43
N ARG A 42 5.79 -2.18 8.37
CA ARG A 42 7.21 -1.85 8.48
C ARG A 42 7.52 -0.62 7.62
N PRO A 43 8.25 0.36 8.14
CA PRO A 43 8.72 1.47 7.31
C PRO A 43 9.76 0.98 6.30
N VAL A 44 9.69 1.50 5.08
CA VAL A 44 10.66 1.17 4.01
C VAL A 44 11.45 2.39 3.55
N GLY A 45 11.26 3.53 4.22
CA GLY A 45 12.03 4.75 3.98
C GLY A 45 11.19 5.86 3.39
N LYS A 46 11.64 7.08 3.59
CA LYS A 46 11.10 8.33 3.00
C LYS A 46 9.60 8.53 3.19
N GLY A 47 9.06 8.01 4.29
CA GLY A 47 7.64 8.17 4.60
C GLY A 47 6.74 7.09 4.02
N VAL A 48 7.31 6.09 3.35
CA VAL A 48 6.54 4.95 2.82
C VAL A 48 6.64 3.78 3.80
N SER A 49 5.53 3.09 4.00
CA SER A 49 5.44 1.90 4.82
C SER A 49 4.93 0.72 4.01
N GLU A 50 5.30 -0.47 4.46
CA GLU A 50 4.91 -1.74 3.87
C GLU A 50 3.91 -2.41 4.80
N LEU A 51 2.68 -2.60 4.31
CA LEU A 51 1.66 -3.37 5.00
C LEU A 51 1.84 -4.82 4.60
N ARG A 52 2.15 -5.68 5.55
CA ARG A 52 2.49 -7.09 5.30
C ARG A 52 1.27 -7.96 5.55
N ILE A 53 0.92 -8.76 4.55
CA ILE A 53 -0.28 -9.58 4.58
C ILE A 53 0.15 -11.04 4.41
N ASP A 54 0.15 -11.77 5.52
CA ASP A 54 0.71 -13.13 5.61
C ASP A 54 -0.33 -14.16 5.16
N VAL A 55 -0.62 -14.17 3.86
CA VAL A 55 -1.50 -15.12 3.21
C VAL A 55 -0.99 -15.37 1.79
N GLY A 56 -1.16 -16.58 1.28
CA GLY A 56 -0.69 -16.93 -0.06
C GLY A 56 0.81 -16.66 -0.24
N PRO A 57 1.22 -15.97 -1.31
CA PRO A 57 2.62 -15.70 -1.58
C PRO A 57 3.23 -14.62 -0.67
N GLY A 58 2.48 -14.10 0.29
CA GLY A 58 2.92 -13.00 1.15
C GLY A 58 2.73 -11.65 0.48
N TYR A 59 1.48 -11.18 0.43
CA TYR A 59 1.15 -9.92 -0.21
C TYR A 59 1.70 -8.71 0.55
N ARG A 60 1.98 -7.65 -0.19
CA ARG A 60 2.49 -6.40 0.35
C ARG A 60 1.72 -5.23 -0.26
N VAL A 61 1.33 -4.27 0.57
CA VAL A 61 0.74 -3.02 0.13
C VAL A 61 1.63 -1.88 0.64
N TYR A 62 2.07 -1.02 -0.26
CA TYR A 62 2.93 0.11 0.08
C TYR A 62 2.11 1.38 0.13
N TYR A 63 2.22 2.12 1.21
CA TYR A 63 1.42 3.31 1.41
C TYR A 63 2.22 4.41 2.10
N ALA A 64 1.72 5.64 1.98
CA ALA A 64 2.21 6.77 2.73
C ALA A 64 1.03 7.45 3.41
N ALA A 65 1.27 8.02 4.59
CA ALA A 65 0.24 8.73 5.34
C ALA A 65 0.69 10.17 5.55
N SER A 66 -0.27 11.09 5.49
CA SER A 66 -0.05 12.49 5.79
C SER A 66 -0.93 12.87 6.99
N GLY A 67 -0.33 12.80 8.18
CA GLY A 67 -1.06 13.00 9.42
C GLY A 67 -2.22 12.03 9.56
N ASP A 68 -3.33 12.53 10.09
CA ASP A 68 -4.56 11.74 10.25
C ASP A 68 -5.55 11.96 9.10
N GLU A 69 -5.15 12.71 8.07
CA GLU A 69 -6.06 13.16 7.03
C GLU A 69 -6.03 12.31 5.77
N LEU A 70 -4.88 11.72 5.44
CA LEU A 70 -4.68 11.07 4.15
C LEU A 70 -3.86 9.82 4.27
N ILE A 71 -4.31 8.76 3.62
CA ILE A 71 -3.53 7.55 3.33
C ILE A 71 -3.55 7.35 1.83
N LEU A 72 -2.36 7.26 1.22
CA LEU A 72 -2.22 7.02 -0.21
C LEU A 72 -1.66 5.62 -0.43
N LEU A 73 -2.45 4.76 -1.07
CA LEU A 73 -2.02 3.41 -1.45
C LEU A 73 -1.23 3.53 -2.75
N LEU A 74 0.06 3.24 -2.70
CA LEU A 74 1.00 3.53 -3.76
C LEU A 74 1.19 2.37 -4.74
N ALA A 75 1.42 1.19 -4.22
CA ALA A 75 1.73 0.02 -5.03
C ALA A 75 1.43 -1.25 -4.24
N GLY A 76 1.36 -2.37 -4.91
CA GLY A 76 1.18 -3.66 -4.27
C GLY A 76 1.98 -4.73 -5.00
N GLY A 77 2.17 -5.85 -4.32
CA GLY A 77 2.90 -6.98 -4.86
C GLY A 77 2.98 -8.10 -3.83
N ASP A 78 3.99 -8.93 -3.96
CA ASP A 78 4.25 -9.99 -3.00
C ASP A 78 5.75 -10.06 -2.66
N LYS A 79 6.15 -11.07 -1.91
CA LYS A 79 7.56 -11.23 -1.52
C LYS A 79 8.51 -11.30 -2.70
N SER A 80 8.07 -11.90 -3.81
CA SER A 80 8.94 -12.13 -4.98
C SER A 80 9.28 -10.86 -5.74
N THR A 81 8.45 -9.81 -5.61
CA THR A 81 8.64 -8.54 -6.31
C THR A 81 8.94 -7.37 -5.36
N GLN A 82 9.24 -7.67 -4.11
CA GLN A 82 9.34 -6.69 -3.03
C GLN A 82 10.29 -5.53 -3.34
N ALA A 83 11.52 -5.82 -3.76
CA ALA A 83 12.51 -4.79 -4.01
C ALA A 83 12.06 -3.80 -5.10
N HIS A 84 11.54 -4.33 -6.19
CA HIS A 84 11.02 -3.52 -7.30
C HIS A 84 9.82 -2.69 -6.86
N ASP A 85 8.90 -3.29 -6.11
CA ASP A 85 7.69 -2.60 -5.68
C ASP A 85 7.97 -1.48 -4.69
N ILE A 86 8.98 -1.65 -3.84
CA ILE A 86 9.44 -0.58 -2.94
C ILE A 86 9.97 0.60 -3.75
N GLU A 87 10.79 0.35 -4.77
CA GLU A 87 11.30 1.41 -5.64
C GLU A 87 10.16 2.16 -6.32
N THR A 88 9.19 1.43 -6.85
CA THR A 88 8.01 2.01 -7.49
C THR A 88 7.24 2.90 -6.51
N ALA A 89 6.99 2.40 -5.31
CA ALA A 89 6.24 3.13 -4.29
C ALA A 89 6.97 4.42 -3.88
N LEU A 90 8.28 4.36 -3.69
CA LEU A 90 9.07 5.53 -3.33
C LEU A 90 9.02 6.60 -4.42
N ALA A 91 9.13 6.19 -5.69
CA ALA A 91 9.06 7.12 -6.82
C ALA A 91 7.67 7.76 -6.92
N LEU A 92 6.61 6.97 -6.76
CA LEU A 92 5.24 7.48 -6.81
C LEU A 92 4.96 8.47 -5.68
N TRP A 93 5.46 8.20 -4.49
CA TRP A 93 5.29 9.10 -3.36
C TRP A 93 6.02 10.43 -3.58
N LYS A 94 7.24 10.36 -4.10
CA LYS A 94 8.01 11.56 -4.43
C LYS A 94 7.28 12.41 -5.45
N ASP A 95 6.78 11.79 -6.53
CA ASP A 95 6.05 12.49 -7.59
C ASP A 95 4.75 13.10 -7.06
N TRP A 96 4.04 12.36 -6.22
CA TRP A 96 2.79 12.83 -5.66
C TRP A 96 2.99 14.07 -4.78
N LYS A 97 4.02 14.07 -3.95
CA LYS A 97 4.34 15.22 -3.11
C LYS A 97 4.76 16.43 -3.95
N ALA A 98 5.59 16.20 -4.97
CA ALA A 98 6.06 17.28 -5.86
C ALA A 98 4.89 17.97 -6.58
N ALA A 99 3.89 17.20 -7.00
CA ALA A 99 2.72 17.74 -7.70
C ALA A 99 1.84 18.61 -6.80
N ARG A 100 2.04 18.58 -5.49
CA ARG A 100 1.21 19.34 -4.53
C ARG A 100 1.93 20.51 -3.89
N GLU A 101 3.17 20.75 -4.25
CA GLU A 101 3.94 21.91 -3.78
C GLU A 101 3.57 23.19 -4.53
#